data_a121227b846c805c3d161a93b4d2e21b
#
_entry.id   a121227b846c805c3d161a93b4d2e21b
#
_cell.length_a   1.000
_cell.length_b   1.000
_cell.length_c   1.000
_cell.angle_alpha   90.00
_cell.angle_beta   90.00
_cell.angle_gamma   90.00
#
_symmetry.space_group_name_H-M   'P 1'
#
loop_
_entity.id
_entity.type
_entity.pdbx_description
1 polymer ?
#
loop_
_entity_poly.entity_id
_entity_poly.type
_entity_poly.pdbx_seq_one_letter_code
_entity_poly.pdbx_strand_id
1 'polypeptide(L)'
;MKKPTFKKTYLCYTGVLLLLVVILLCSVYRILSKFETSQAKYMVEDYLEIIQESVDTKDVSILSNLVGKDSPTRFSSAEELCSQLIAFCSGAKLEYELSPKSFDVNNPIYHIRCNGQTVAQLQLNLVSEEVKLGFLSIPEWKLASVIPAADTLASAYTLSIPADFSVSLPNAAIGSRA
;
A
#
# COMPACT_ATOMS: atom_id res chain seq x y z
N MET A 1 -52.26 42.52 5.23
CA MET A 1 -51.44 41.28 5.09
C MET A 1 -51.68 40.69 3.70
N LYS A 2 -50.65 40.76 2.80
CA LYS A 2 -50.77 40.13 1.46
C LYS A 2 -50.62 38.63 1.60
N LYS A 3 -51.66 37.85 1.23
CA LYS A 3 -51.63 36.40 1.19
C LYS A 3 -50.52 35.97 0.21
N PRO A 4 -49.55 35.13 0.65
CA PRO A 4 -48.54 34.60 -0.26
C PRO A 4 -49.25 33.85 -1.39
N THR A 5 -48.98 34.22 -2.63
CA THR A 5 -49.56 33.54 -3.79
C THR A 5 -49.08 32.10 -3.77
N PHE A 6 -50.02 31.16 -3.91
CA PHE A 6 -49.81 29.69 -3.88
C PHE A 6 -48.57 29.24 -4.68
N LYS A 7 -48.28 29.92 -5.80
CA LYS A 7 -47.09 29.71 -6.62
C LYS A 7 -45.79 29.97 -5.90
N LYS A 8 -45.71 31.00 -5.03
CA LYS A 8 -44.46 31.32 -4.29
C LYS A 8 -44.19 30.30 -3.18
N THR A 9 -45.22 29.84 -2.51
CA THR A 9 -45.11 28.82 -1.46
C THR A 9 -44.69 27.47 -2.07
N TYR A 10 -45.22 27.10 -3.21
CA TYR A 10 -44.87 25.89 -3.94
C TYR A 10 -43.38 25.95 -4.42
N LEU A 11 -42.95 27.08 -4.95
CA LEU A 11 -41.57 27.28 -5.40
C LEU A 11 -40.56 27.20 -4.23
N CYS A 12 -40.90 27.77 -3.08
CA CYS A 12 -40.08 27.60 -1.87
C CYS A 12 -40.01 26.16 -1.42
N TYR A 13 -41.10 25.43 -1.42
CA TYR A 13 -41.13 24.03 -1.00
C TYR A 13 -40.32 23.14 -1.92
N THR A 14 -40.47 23.29 -3.25
CA THR A 14 -39.66 22.57 -4.24
C THR A 14 -38.16 22.90 -4.13
N GLY A 15 -37.84 24.16 -3.86
CA GLY A 15 -36.43 24.57 -3.62
C GLY A 15 -35.82 23.92 -2.39
N VAL A 16 -36.55 23.87 -1.27
CA VAL A 16 -36.09 23.20 -0.04
C VAL A 16 -35.95 21.70 -0.26
N LEU A 17 -36.89 21.07 -0.95
CA LEU A 17 -36.83 19.64 -1.26
C LEU A 17 -35.62 19.31 -2.13
N LEU A 18 -35.36 20.11 -3.17
CA LEU A 18 -34.22 19.93 -4.04
C LEU A 18 -32.89 20.08 -3.28
N LEU A 19 -32.80 21.05 -2.37
CA LEU A 19 -31.65 21.28 -1.52
C LEU A 19 -31.41 20.07 -0.59
N LEU A 20 -32.44 19.49 -0.01
CA LEU A 20 -32.34 18.29 0.81
C LEU A 20 -31.82 17.08 0.00
N VAL A 21 -32.31 16.91 -1.24
CA VAL A 21 -31.84 15.85 -2.15
C VAL A 21 -30.36 16.03 -2.47
N VAL A 22 -29.90 17.25 -2.74
CA VAL A 22 -28.49 17.54 -3.01
C VAL A 22 -27.62 17.23 -1.78
N ILE A 23 -28.05 17.62 -0.58
CA ILE A 23 -27.31 17.32 0.68
C ILE A 23 -27.23 15.80 0.88
N LEU A 24 -28.31 15.08 0.61
CA LEU A 24 -28.35 13.62 0.74
C LEU A 24 -27.40 12.96 -0.25
N LEU A 25 -27.41 13.38 -1.53
CA LEU A 25 -26.48 12.89 -2.54
C LEU A 25 -25.02 13.16 -2.19
N CYS A 26 -24.70 14.36 -1.71
CA CYS A 26 -23.34 14.70 -1.25
C CYS A 26 -22.92 13.84 -0.05
N SER A 27 -23.82 13.55 0.87
CA SER A 27 -23.55 12.70 2.02
C SER A 27 -23.28 11.25 1.61
N VAL A 28 -24.11 10.71 0.71
CA VAL A 28 -23.92 9.37 0.15
C VAL A 28 -22.59 9.29 -0.60
N TYR A 29 -22.27 10.27 -1.44
CA TYR A 29 -20.99 10.31 -2.16
C TYR A 29 -19.78 10.29 -1.22
N ARG A 30 -19.83 11.07 -0.12
CA ARG A 30 -18.75 11.08 0.89
C ARG A 30 -18.59 9.73 1.61
N ILE A 31 -19.70 9.05 1.90
CA ILE A 31 -19.68 7.73 2.54
C ILE A 31 -19.07 6.71 1.57
N LEU A 32 -19.48 6.71 0.31
CA LEU A 32 -18.97 5.83 -0.72
C LEU A 32 -17.47 6.02 -0.96
N SER A 33 -17.02 7.26 -1.10
CA SER A 33 -15.59 7.57 -1.28
C SER A 33 -14.72 7.12 -0.09
N LYS A 34 -15.24 7.23 1.14
CA LYS A 34 -14.56 6.66 2.31
C LYS A 34 -14.53 5.13 2.28
N PHE A 35 -15.59 4.51 1.81
CA PHE A 35 -15.69 3.06 1.72
C PHE A 35 -14.69 2.49 0.70
N GLU A 36 -14.56 3.11 -0.48
CA GLU A 36 -13.56 2.74 -1.49
C GLU A 36 -12.13 2.81 -0.93
N THR A 37 -11.80 3.89 -0.24
CA THR A 37 -10.47 4.06 0.38
C THR A 37 -10.23 3.05 1.51
N SER A 38 -11.27 2.63 2.23
CA SER A 38 -11.13 1.66 3.32
C SER A 38 -10.90 0.24 2.82
N GLN A 39 -11.41 -0.13 1.63
CA GLN A 39 -11.22 -1.47 1.08
C GLN A 39 -9.76 -1.79 0.79
N ALA A 40 -9.02 -0.84 0.19
CA ALA A 40 -7.57 -1.00 0.00
C ALA A 40 -6.83 -1.21 1.34
N LYS A 41 -7.25 -0.50 2.39
CA LYS A 41 -6.66 -0.66 3.74
C LYS A 41 -6.93 -2.04 4.34
N TYR A 42 -8.14 -2.57 4.21
CA TYR A 42 -8.44 -3.92 4.70
C TYR A 42 -7.56 -4.97 4.01
N MET A 43 -7.38 -4.85 2.69
CA MET A 43 -6.46 -5.75 1.97
C MET A 43 -5.02 -5.63 2.47
N VAL A 44 -4.54 -4.42 2.77
CA VAL A 44 -3.20 -4.22 3.35
C VAL A 44 -3.11 -4.86 4.73
N GLU A 45 -4.14 -4.72 5.55
CA GLU A 45 -4.19 -5.31 6.89
C GLU A 45 -4.17 -6.83 6.83
N ASP A 46 -4.92 -7.44 5.92
CA ASP A 46 -4.91 -8.90 5.70
C ASP A 46 -3.51 -9.40 5.28
N TYR A 47 -2.86 -8.72 4.33
CA TYR A 47 -1.49 -9.09 3.93
C TYR A 47 -0.46 -8.81 5.02
N LEU A 48 -0.63 -7.75 5.80
CA LEU A 48 0.24 -7.45 6.93
C LEU A 48 0.15 -8.54 8.00
N GLU A 49 -1.05 -9.06 8.25
CA GLU A 49 -1.25 -10.19 9.17
C GLU A 49 -0.54 -11.45 8.70
N ILE A 50 -0.62 -11.78 7.40
CA ILE A 50 0.10 -12.91 6.81
C ILE A 50 1.62 -12.72 6.94
N ILE A 51 2.14 -11.51 6.69
CA ILE A 51 3.56 -11.20 6.84
C ILE A 51 3.97 -11.28 8.32
N GLN A 52 3.15 -10.77 9.24
CA GLN A 52 3.40 -10.86 10.68
C GLN A 52 3.43 -12.32 11.14
N GLU A 53 2.49 -13.14 10.69
CA GLU A 53 2.47 -14.59 10.97
C GLU A 53 3.76 -15.26 10.47
N SER A 54 4.23 -14.93 9.26
CA SER A 54 5.51 -15.43 8.73
C SER A 54 6.70 -15.05 9.61
N VAL A 55 6.70 -13.82 10.15
CA VAL A 55 7.74 -13.34 11.06
C VAL A 55 7.70 -14.08 12.39
N ASP A 56 6.50 -14.27 12.95
CA ASP A 56 6.31 -14.89 14.27
C ASP A 56 6.60 -16.40 14.23
N THR A 57 6.20 -17.08 13.15
CA THR A 57 6.46 -18.52 12.94
C THR A 57 7.83 -18.80 12.35
N LYS A 58 8.54 -17.76 11.87
CA LYS A 58 9.80 -17.86 11.13
C LYS A 58 9.70 -18.68 9.85
N ASP A 59 8.53 -18.65 9.21
CA ASP A 59 8.28 -19.39 7.98
C ASP A 59 8.59 -18.52 6.75
N VAL A 60 9.74 -18.78 6.14
CA VAL A 60 10.20 -18.11 4.94
C VAL A 60 9.33 -18.44 3.72
N SER A 61 8.70 -19.60 3.70
CA SER A 61 7.96 -20.08 2.53
C SER A 61 6.72 -19.24 2.24
N ILE A 62 6.00 -18.83 3.27
CA ILE A 62 4.81 -17.97 3.14
C ILE A 62 5.22 -16.62 2.53
N LEU A 63 6.28 -16.02 3.06
CA LEU A 63 6.74 -14.71 2.62
C LEU A 63 7.35 -14.75 1.21
N SER A 64 8.10 -15.80 0.87
CA SER A 64 8.70 -15.97 -0.46
C SER A 64 7.65 -16.11 -1.56
N ASN A 65 6.51 -16.73 -1.25
CA ASN A 65 5.38 -16.83 -2.18
C ASN A 65 4.72 -15.46 -2.45
N LEU A 66 4.73 -14.54 -1.49
CA LEU A 66 4.20 -13.18 -1.66
C LEU A 66 5.17 -12.26 -2.42
N VAL A 67 6.48 -12.42 -2.20
CA VAL A 67 7.53 -11.61 -2.85
C VAL A 67 7.64 -11.90 -4.34
N GLY A 68 7.24 -13.09 -4.77
CA GLY A 68 7.39 -13.48 -6.17
C GLY A 68 8.84 -13.84 -6.54
N LYS A 69 9.02 -14.16 -7.83
CA LYS A 69 10.32 -14.64 -8.34
C LYS A 69 11.28 -13.52 -8.73
N ASP A 70 10.76 -12.31 -8.93
CA ASP A 70 11.57 -11.17 -9.34
C ASP A 70 12.22 -10.53 -8.11
N SER A 71 13.45 -10.95 -7.81
CA SER A 71 14.23 -10.33 -6.74
C SER A 71 14.61 -8.89 -7.11
N PRO A 72 14.45 -7.92 -6.20
CA PRO A 72 14.83 -6.52 -6.43
C PRO A 72 16.33 -6.33 -6.55
N THR A 73 17.14 -7.34 -6.22
CA THR A 73 18.59 -7.26 -6.26
C THR A 73 19.20 -8.38 -7.10
N ARG A 74 20.32 -8.06 -7.78
CA ARG A 74 21.11 -9.06 -8.52
C ARG A 74 21.93 -9.97 -7.61
N PHE A 75 22.04 -9.64 -6.33
CA PHE A 75 22.99 -10.27 -5.40
C PHE A 75 22.35 -11.09 -4.30
N SER A 76 21.03 -10.98 -4.11
CA SER A 76 20.31 -11.73 -3.08
C SER A 76 19.10 -12.40 -3.67
N SER A 77 18.88 -13.66 -3.32
CA SER A 77 17.65 -14.36 -3.69
C SER A 77 16.46 -13.79 -2.90
N ALA A 78 15.25 -13.98 -3.44
CA ALA A 78 14.03 -13.60 -2.73
C ALA A 78 13.92 -14.28 -1.35
N GLU A 79 14.32 -15.54 -1.28
CA GLU A 79 14.33 -16.32 -0.03
C GLU A 79 15.31 -15.76 1.01
N GLU A 80 16.50 -15.33 0.57
CA GLU A 80 17.48 -14.71 1.44
C GLU A 80 17.00 -13.38 2.01
N LEU A 81 16.40 -12.53 1.16
CA LEU A 81 15.80 -11.27 1.60
C LEU A 81 14.63 -11.50 2.57
N CYS A 82 13.79 -12.52 2.32
CA CYS A 82 12.72 -12.88 3.24
C CYS A 82 13.27 -13.38 4.58
N SER A 83 14.33 -14.18 4.59
CA SER A 83 14.96 -14.64 5.83
C SER A 83 15.58 -13.50 6.63
N GLN A 84 16.19 -12.53 5.95
CA GLN A 84 16.75 -11.32 6.57
C GLN A 84 15.64 -10.44 7.15
N LEU A 85 14.50 -10.29 6.43
CA LEU A 85 13.33 -9.56 6.92
C LEU A 85 12.78 -10.19 8.20
N ILE A 86 12.60 -11.52 8.20
CA ILE A 86 12.14 -12.27 9.37
C ILE A 86 13.11 -12.09 10.55
N ALA A 87 14.42 -12.20 10.31
CA ALA A 87 15.41 -12.01 11.35
C ALA A 87 15.40 -10.58 11.92
N PHE A 88 15.27 -9.58 11.05
CA PHE A 88 15.23 -8.17 11.45
C PHE A 88 13.96 -7.81 12.24
N CYS A 89 12.82 -8.36 11.87
CA CYS A 89 11.52 -8.06 12.48
C CYS A 89 11.16 -9.02 13.63
N SER A 90 12.02 -9.98 13.98
CA SER A 90 11.72 -10.98 15.00
C SER A 90 11.32 -10.35 16.33
N GLY A 91 10.11 -10.63 16.82
CA GLY A 91 9.57 -10.10 18.07
C GLY A 91 9.08 -8.64 18.00
N ALA A 92 9.07 -8.02 16.83
CA ALA A 92 8.55 -6.67 16.63
C ALA A 92 7.19 -6.72 15.93
N LYS A 93 6.35 -5.73 16.23
CA LYS A 93 5.08 -5.54 15.53
C LYS A 93 5.30 -4.78 14.23
N LEU A 94 4.73 -5.29 13.16
CA LEU A 94 4.73 -4.61 11.86
C LEU A 94 3.65 -3.53 11.81
N GLU A 95 3.99 -2.43 11.17
CA GLU A 95 3.09 -1.31 10.89
C GLU A 95 3.09 -1.03 9.39
N TYR A 96 2.05 -0.37 8.89
CA TYR A 96 2.02 0.07 7.50
C TYR A 96 1.72 1.56 7.39
N GLU A 97 2.23 2.18 6.35
CA GLU A 97 2.03 3.59 6.03
C GLU A 97 1.91 3.75 4.51
N LEU A 98 0.96 4.57 4.06
CA LEU A 98 0.87 4.91 2.63
C LEU A 98 2.14 5.63 2.19
N SER A 99 2.76 5.16 1.12
CA SER A 99 3.98 5.78 0.60
C SER A 99 3.70 7.23 0.15
N PRO A 100 4.52 8.22 0.56
CA PRO A 100 4.39 9.59 0.08
C PRO A 100 4.63 9.72 -1.44
N LYS A 101 5.19 8.69 -2.07
CA LYS A 101 5.39 8.60 -3.53
C LYS A 101 4.26 7.86 -4.25
N SER A 102 3.22 7.44 -3.52
CA SER A 102 2.05 6.79 -4.11
C SER A 102 1.13 7.84 -4.71
N PHE A 103 1.37 8.22 -5.97
CA PHE A 103 0.57 9.19 -6.70
C PHE A 103 -0.58 8.55 -7.49
N ASP A 104 -0.50 7.25 -7.74
CA ASP A 104 -1.51 6.52 -8.49
C ASP A 104 -2.53 5.90 -7.53
N VAL A 105 -3.77 6.37 -7.63
CA VAL A 105 -4.89 5.90 -6.81
C VAL A 105 -5.23 4.44 -7.13
N ASN A 106 -4.98 4.00 -8.37
CA ASN A 106 -5.29 2.65 -8.82
C ASN A 106 -4.19 1.65 -8.47
N ASN A 107 -3.00 2.14 -8.12
CA ASN A 107 -1.84 1.34 -7.76
C ASN A 107 -1.15 1.88 -6.50
N PRO A 108 -1.84 1.91 -5.36
CA PRO A 108 -1.27 2.46 -4.13
C PRO A 108 -0.11 1.59 -3.63
N ILE A 109 0.93 2.26 -3.14
CA ILE A 109 2.11 1.64 -2.55
C ILE A 109 2.09 1.91 -1.06
N TYR A 110 2.22 0.87 -0.26
CA TYR A 110 2.32 0.96 1.19
C TYR A 110 3.71 0.52 1.65
N HIS A 111 4.28 1.26 2.58
CA HIS A 111 5.52 0.88 3.24
C HIS A 111 5.18 0.05 4.47
N ILE A 112 5.76 -1.15 4.57
CA ILE A 112 5.72 -1.97 5.78
C ILE A 112 6.92 -1.57 6.62
N ARG A 113 6.66 -1.23 7.87
CA ARG A 113 7.66 -0.73 8.81
C ARG A 113 7.82 -1.67 9.98
N CYS A 114 9.06 -1.81 10.41
CA CYS A 114 9.44 -2.54 11.60
C CYS A 114 10.43 -1.68 12.40
N ASN A 115 10.18 -1.46 13.68
CA ASN A 115 11.01 -0.61 14.53
C ASN A 115 11.28 0.79 13.94
N GLY A 116 10.29 1.37 13.24
CA GLY A 116 10.42 2.68 12.61
C GLY A 116 11.15 2.70 11.27
N GLN A 117 11.68 1.57 10.79
CA GLN A 117 12.36 1.46 9.49
C GLN A 117 11.48 0.74 8.47
N THR A 118 11.54 1.16 7.21
CA THR A 118 10.83 0.49 6.13
C THR A 118 11.56 -0.79 5.76
N VAL A 119 10.89 -1.93 5.92
CA VAL A 119 11.44 -3.28 5.64
C VAL A 119 10.92 -3.89 4.36
N ALA A 120 9.74 -3.46 3.90
CA ALA A 120 9.18 -3.89 2.62
C ALA A 120 8.22 -2.84 2.05
N GLN A 121 7.92 -2.97 0.76
CA GLN A 121 6.89 -2.22 0.08
C GLN A 121 5.83 -3.20 -0.42
N LEU A 122 4.57 -2.89 -0.18
CA LEU A 122 3.42 -3.64 -0.63
C LEU A 122 2.69 -2.80 -1.67
N GLN A 123 2.58 -3.33 -2.88
CA GLN A 123 1.86 -2.67 -3.97
C GLN A 123 0.54 -3.39 -4.24
N LEU A 124 -0.54 -2.65 -4.29
CA LEU A 124 -1.85 -3.14 -4.71
C LEU A 124 -2.16 -2.64 -6.12
N ASN A 125 -2.92 -3.44 -6.87
CA ASN A 125 -3.49 -3.05 -8.14
C ASN A 125 -5.01 -3.14 -8.07
N LEU A 126 -5.69 -2.12 -8.60
CA LEU A 126 -7.11 -2.17 -8.89
C LEU A 126 -7.32 -3.03 -10.14
N VAL A 127 -7.95 -4.19 -9.99
CA VAL A 127 -8.17 -5.15 -11.10
C VAL A 127 -9.46 -4.88 -11.81
N SER A 128 -10.52 -4.62 -11.08
CA SER A 128 -11.84 -4.35 -11.63
C SER A 128 -12.66 -3.49 -10.69
N GLU A 129 -13.58 -2.74 -11.27
CA GLU A 129 -14.65 -2.08 -10.54
C GLU A 129 -15.96 -2.78 -10.91
N GLU A 130 -16.45 -3.63 -10.04
CA GLU A 130 -17.73 -4.28 -10.26
C GLU A 130 -18.87 -3.35 -9.84
N VAL A 131 -19.65 -2.89 -10.82
CA VAL A 131 -20.82 -2.04 -10.54
C VAL A 131 -21.96 -2.90 -9.99
N LYS A 132 -22.17 -2.85 -8.68
CA LYS A 132 -23.34 -3.49 -8.03
C LYS A 132 -24.44 -2.46 -7.84
N LEU A 133 -25.67 -2.87 -8.05
CA LEU A 133 -26.89 -2.03 -7.93
C LEU A 133 -26.93 -0.81 -8.88
N GLY A 134 -26.18 -0.84 -9.99
CA GLY A 134 -26.23 0.20 -11.03
C GLY A 134 -25.58 1.54 -10.67
N PHE A 135 -25.18 1.77 -9.43
CA PHE A 135 -24.55 3.01 -8.98
C PHE A 135 -23.45 2.83 -7.92
N LEU A 136 -23.28 1.63 -7.38
CA LEU A 136 -22.25 1.31 -6.41
C LEU A 136 -21.13 0.56 -7.11
N SER A 137 -19.96 1.20 -7.26
CA SER A 137 -18.73 0.56 -7.72
C SER A 137 -18.02 -0.04 -6.52
N ILE A 138 -17.78 -1.35 -6.56
CA ILE A 138 -16.97 -2.02 -5.54
C ILE A 138 -15.61 -2.33 -6.18
N PRO A 139 -14.53 -1.66 -5.76
CA PRO A 139 -13.22 -1.91 -6.29
C PRO A 139 -12.71 -3.29 -5.83
N GLU A 140 -12.24 -4.09 -6.76
CA GLU A 140 -11.53 -5.34 -6.48
C GLU A 140 -10.02 -5.07 -6.50
N TRP A 141 -9.39 -5.17 -5.34
CA TRP A 141 -7.96 -4.99 -5.17
C TRP A 141 -7.25 -6.34 -5.20
N LYS A 142 -6.06 -6.37 -5.78
CA LYS A 142 -5.16 -7.54 -5.71
C LYS A 142 -3.75 -7.09 -5.36
N LEU A 143 -3.03 -7.97 -4.65
CA LEU A 143 -1.61 -7.79 -4.43
C LEU A 143 -0.87 -7.87 -5.77
N ALA A 144 -0.16 -6.80 -6.11
CA ALA A 144 0.71 -6.79 -7.28
C ALA A 144 2.08 -7.33 -6.95
N SER A 145 2.67 -6.85 -5.85
CA SER A 145 3.99 -7.30 -5.39
C SER A 145 4.24 -6.94 -3.94
N VAL A 146 5.08 -7.74 -3.29
CA VAL A 146 5.77 -7.39 -2.04
C VAL A 146 7.24 -7.30 -2.36
N ILE A 147 7.84 -6.15 -2.14
CA ILE A 147 9.25 -5.88 -2.45
C ILE A 147 9.99 -5.63 -1.14
N PRO A 148 10.85 -6.55 -0.67
CA PRO A 148 11.68 -6.32 0.50
C PRO A 148 12.62 -5.12 0.27
N ALA A 149 12.82 -4.29 1.30
CA ALA A 149 13.70 -3.13 1.23
C ALA A 149 15.16 -3.59 1.41
N ALA A 150 15.79 -3.92 0.29
CA ALA A 150 17.17 -4.42 0.29
C ALA A 150 18.14 -3.45 0.97
N ASP A 151 17.93 -2.14 0.83
CA ASP A 151 18.77 -1.12 1.46
C ASP A 151 18.74 -1.16 2.98
N THR A 152 17.62 -1.60 3.57
CA THR A 152 17.45 -1.72 5.03
C THR A 152 17.90 -3.09 5.53
N LEU A 153 17.68 -4.13 4.73
CA LEU A 153 17.89 -5.52 5.11
C LEU A 153 19.31 -6.02 4.78
N ALA A 154 19.97 -5.42 3.77
CA ALA A 154 21.28 -5.85 3.34
C ALA A 154 22.32 -5.61 4.43
N SER A 155 23.02 -6.65 4.81
CA SER A 155 24.22 -6.53 5.65
C SER A 155 25.32 -5.84 4.84
N ALA A 156 26.04 -4.89 5.46
CA ALA A 156 27.20 -4.29 4.84
C ALA A 156 28.31 -5.35 4.71
N TYR A 157 28.69 -5.69 3.50
CA TYR A 157 29.81 -6.58 3.24
C TYR A 157 31.08 -5.74 3.00
N THR A 158 32.14 -6.03 3.72
CA THR A 158 33.45 -5.47 3.44
C THR A 158 34.20 -6.40 2.50
N LEU A 159 34.37 -5.98 1.25
CA LEU A 159 35.12 -6.72 0.26
C LEU A 159 36.60 -6.25 0.32
N SER A 160 37.51 -7.11 0.75
CA SER A 160 38.94 -6.84 0.68
C SER A 160 39.48 -7.29 -0.67
N ILE A 161 39.85 -6.33 -1.50
CA ILE A 161 40.31 -6.59 -2.86
C ILE A 161 41.84 -6.34 -2.90
N PRO A 162 42.65 -7.29 -3.45
CA PRO A 162 44.05 -7.04 -3.72
C PRO A 162 44.24 -5.83 -4.64
N ALA A 163 45.33 -5.07 -4.45
CA ALA A 163 45.56 -3.79 -5.14
C ALA A 163 45.60 -3.89 -6.67
N ASP A 164 45.80 -5.08 -7.21
CA ASP A 164 45.92 -5.33 -8.66
C ASP A 164 44.59 -5.62 -9.36
N PHE A 165 43.49 -5.62 -8.62
CA PHE A 165 42.16 -5.89 -9.17
C PHE A 165 41.26 -4.68 -9.08
N SER A 166 40.56 -4.37 -10.17
CA SER A 166 39.46 -3.39 -10.17
C SER A 166 38.12 -4.11 -10.20
N VAL A 167 37.24 -3.78 -9.27
CA VAL A 167 35.88 -4.31 -9.26
C VAL A 167 34.89 -3.26 -9.83
N SER A 168 34.25 -3.60 -10.91
CA SER A 168 33.16 -2.82 -11.48
C SER A 168 31.83 -3.43 -11.02
N LEU A 169 31.13 -2.77 -10.11
CA LEU A 169 29.78 -3.15 -9.72
C LEU A 169 28.78 -2.36 -10.56
N PRO A 170 27.93 -3.03 -11.36
CA PRO A 170 26.88 -2.33 -12.08
C PRO A 170 25.88 -1.75 -11.08
N ASN A 171 25.78 -0.42 -11.03
CA ASN A 171 24.83 0.36 -10.23
C ASN A 171 25.08 0.45 -8.69
N ALA A 172 26.27 0.21 -8.20
CA ALA A 172 26.61 0.52 -6.81
C ALA A 172 27.37 1.84 -6.73
N ALA A 173 26.88 2.78 -5.93
CA ALA A 173 27.67 3.96 -5.53
C ALA A 173 28.77 3.48 -4.57
N ILE A 174 29.99 3.36 -5.06
CA ILE A 174 31.14 3.02 -4.23
C ILE A 174 31.51 4.28 -3.46
N GLY A 175 31.16 4.34 -2.17
CA GLY A 175 31.70 5.33 -1.25
C GLY A 175 33.15 5.00 -0.99
N SER A 176 34.08 5.66 -1.69
CA SER A 176 35.51 5.61 -1.31
C SER A 176 35.70 6.40 -0.02
N ARG A 177 35.95 5.72 1.07
CA ARG A 177 36.63 6.37 2.23
C ARG A 177 38.12 6.20 2.05
N ALA A 178 38.78 7.33 1.80
CA ALA A 178 40.24 7.46 1.98
C ALA A 178 40.60 7.42 3.46
#